data_5a83b3825e768f7d1bb531458cf250db
#
_entry.id   5a83b3825e768f7d1bb531458cf250db
#
_cell.length_a   1.000
_cell.length_b   1.000
_cell.length_c   1.000
_cell.angle_alpha   90.00
_cell.angle_beta   90.00
_cell.angle_gamma   90.00
#
_symmetry.space_group_name_H-M   'P 1'
#
loop_
_entity.id
_entity.type
_entity.pdbx_description
1 polymer ?
#
loop_
_entity_poly.entity_id
_entity_poly.type
_entity_poly.pdbx_seq_one_letter_code
_entity_poly.pdbx_strand_id
1 'polypeptide(L)'
;MVFREAPRLETDRLVLRHWRKSDFRPYHAILSQPEVHRHFGPKPASAEDCWRRLLAAVGNWQLNGFGTWAIERKSDGKLIGNAGLFTAWRDIEPEFGEEPEMGWIFAAETHGQGFASEACRAVVEWGEANLQPSPWWAIIAPANEPSLKLAERLGFERLHEDDYHGEATVILKRPAWA
;
A
#
# COMPACT_ATOMS: atom_id res chain seq x y z
N MET A 1 -2.91 -5.72 21.52
CA MET A 1 -3.99 -4.70 21.36
C MET A 1 -4.56 -4.87 19.96
N VAL A 2 -5.89 -4.86 19.77
CA VAL A 2 -6.51 -4.97 18.43
C VAL A 2 -6.90 -3.56 17.98
N PHE A 3 -6.27 -3.08 16.91
CA PHE A 3 -6.64 -1.80 16.32
C PHE A 3 -7.92 -1.96 15.49
N ARG A 4 -8.85 -1.01 15.61
CA ARG A 4 -10.08 -0.96 14.80
C ARG A 4 -10.07 0.20 13.80
N GLU A 5 -9.13 1.10 13.98
CA GLU A 5 -8.86 2.25 13.13
C GLU A 5 -7.36 2.43 12.98
N ALA A 6 -6.92 3.00 11.87
CA ALA A 6 -5.51 3.32 11.68
C ALA A 6 -5.03 4.29 12.77
N PRO A 7 -4.03 3.93 13.57
CA PRO A 7 -3.42 4.87 14.49
C PRO A 7 -2.76 6.01 13.72
N ARG A 8 -2.74 7.20 14.30
CA ARG A 8 -2.04 8.34 13.73
C ARG A 8 -0.53 8.15 13.92
N LEU A 9 0.22 8.10 12.81
CA LEU A 9 1.67 8.11 12.81
C LEU A 9 2.17 9.42 12.21
N GLU A 10 3.30 9.91 12.67
CA GLU A 10 3.95 11.10 12.13
C GLU A 10 5.40 10.83 11.79
N THR A 11 5.82 11.33 10.65
CA THR A 11 7.21 11.36 10.22
C THR A 11 7.64 12.82 10.07
N ASP A 12 8.83 13.08 9.54
CA ASP A 12 9.29 14.46 9.36
C ASP A 12 8.34 15.28 8.47
N ARG A 13 7.85 14.69 7.37
CA ARG A 13 7.06 15.41 6.35
C ARG A 13 5.63 14.93 6.21
N LEU A 14 5.26 13.79 6.84
CA LEU A 14 4.00 13.10 6.60
C LEU A 14 3.20 12.89 7.87
N VAL A 15 1.88 12.78 7.69
CA VAL A 15 0.94 12.22 8.64
C VAL A 15 0.29 11.01 7.98
N LEU A 16 0.45 9.84 8.59
CA LEU A 16 -0.27 8.64 8.23
C LEU A 16 -1.49 8.57 9.16
N ARG A 17 -2.68 8.56 8.58
CA ARG A 17 -3.93 8.63 9.35
C ARG A 17 -5.01 7.71 8.84
N HIS A 18 -6.03 7.55 9.65
CA HIS A 18 -7.23 6.81 9.24
C HIS A 18 -7.93 7.49 8.05
N TRP A 19 -8.53 6.67 7.21
CA TRP A 19 -9.31 7.12 6.05
C TRP A 19 -10.56 7.88 6.47
N ARG A 20 -10.91 8.90 5.69
CA ARG A 20 -12.13 9.70 5.84
C ARG A 20 -12.94 9.62 4.56
N LYS A 21 -14.26 9.75 4.67
CA LYS A 21 -15.13 9.83 3.48
C LYS A 21 -14.72 10.96 2.53
N SER A 22 -14.23 12.06 3.06
CA SER A 22 -13.72 13.21 2.28
C SER A 22 -12.49 12.89 1.43
N ASP A 23 -11.76 11.83 1.73
CA ASP A 23 -10.59 11.40 0.96
C ASP A 23 -10.97 10.78 -0.39
N PHE A 24 -12.23 10.41 -0.59
CA PHE A 24 -12.67 9.74 -1.81
C PHE A 24 -12.33 10.51 -3.08
N ARG A 25 -12.68 11.79 -3.16
CA ARG A 25 -12.43 12.61 -4.36
C ARG A 25 -10.95 12.84 -4.62
N PRO A 26 -10.13 13.27 -3.64
CA PRO A 26 -8.68 13.36 -3.80
C PRO A 26 -8.03 12.02 -4.19
N TYR A 27 -8.45 10.93 -3.57
CA TYR A 27 -7.89 9.59 -3.86
C TYR A 27 -8.25 9.13 -5.28
N HIS A 28 -9.49 9.34 -5.73
CA HIS A 28 -9.89 9.04 -7.11
C HIS A 28 -9.09 9.87 -8.12
N ALA A 29 -8.82 11.14 -7.82
CA ALA A 29 -7.97 11.98 -8.67
C ALA A 29 -6.54 11.42 -8.78
N ILE A 30 -5.95 10.94 -7.68
CA ILE A 30 -4.63 10.27 -7.69
C ILE A 30 -4.66 9.00 -8.55
N LEU A 31 -5.64 8.11 -8.35
CA LEU A 31 -5.77 6.86 -9.09
C LEU A 31 -6.06 7.05 -10.58
N SER A 32 -6.51 8.24 -10.99
CA SER A 32 -6.79 8.59 -12.37
C SER A 32 -5.58 9.17 -13.11
N GLN A 33 -4.48 9.45 -12.41
CA GLN A 33 -3.26 9.97 -13.03
C GLN A 33 -2.60 8.90 -13.91
N PRO A 34 -2.23 9.19 -15.16
CA PRO A 34 -1.61 8.20 -16.06
C PRO A 34 -0.36 7.55 -15.49
N GLU A 35 0.48 8.31 -14.81
CA GLU A 35 1.71 7.85 -14.17
C GLU A 35 1.44 6.87 -13.03
N VAL A 36 0.26 6.93 -12.43
CA VAL A 36 -0.17 6.06 -11.34
C VAL A 36 -0.87 4.82 -11.88
N HIS A 37 -1.95 5.00 -12.66
CA HIS A 37 -2.78 3.86 -13.06
C HIS A 37 -2.08 2.90 -14.03
N ARG A 38 -1.09 3.35 -14.81
CA ARG A 38 -0.35 2.50 -15.76
C ARG A 38 0.25 1.23 -15.15
N HIS A 39 0.40 1.18 -13.83
CA HIS A 39 0.92 0.02 -13.10
C HIS A 39 -0.18 -0.86 -12.51
N PHE A 40 -1.45 -0.51 -12.70
CA PHE A 40 -2.61 -1.21 -12.12
C PHE A 40 -3.64 -1.65 -13.17
N GLY A 41 -3.30 -1.52 -14.44
CA GLY A 41 -4.13 -1.94 -15.55
C GLY A 41 -4.24 -0.89 -16.67
N PRO A 42 -4.91 -1.25 -17.77
CA PRO A 42 -4.93 -0.42 -18.98
C PRO A 42 -5.83 0.82 -18.87
N LYS A 43 -6.65 0.92 -17.84
CA LYS A 43 -7.62 2.01 -17.63
C LYS A 43 -7.48 2.60 -16.23
N PRO A 44 -7.77 3.91 -16.07
CA PRO A 44 -7.90 4.51 -14.76
C PRO A 44 -8.96 3.79 -13.91
N ALA A 45 -8.76 3.78 -12.60
CA ALA A 45 -9.77 3.25 -11.68
C ALA A 45 -11.08 4.06 -11.83
N SER A 46 -12.21 3.36 -11.95
CA SER A 46 -13.51 4.00 -11.90
C SER A 46 -13.79 4.60 -10.52
N ALA A 47 -14.76 5.50 -10.42
CA ALA A 47 -15.22 6.01 -9.12
C ALA A 47 -15.70 4.89 -8.21
N GLU A 48 -16.36 3.87 -8.78
CA GLU A 48 -16.83 2.70 -8.05
C GLU A 48 -15.68 1.85 -7.51
N ASP A 49 -14.65 1.59 -8.33
CA ASP A 49 -13.47 0.83 -7.88
C ASP A 49 -12.70 1.60 -6.80
N CYS A 50 -12.56 2.91 -6.96
CA CYS A 50 -11.94 3.76 -5.95
C CYS A 50 -12.72 3.72 -4.62
N TRP A 51 -14.06 3.78 -4.69
CA TRP A 51 -14.91 3.68 -3.51
C TRP A 51 -14.77 2.32 -2.81
N ARG A 52 -14.77 1.22 -3.58
CA ARG A 52 -14.52 -0.13 -3.04
C ARG A 52 -13.14 -0.24 -2.37
N ARG A 53 -12.10 0.35 -2.96
CA ARG A 53 -10.76 0.38 -2.36
C ARG A 53 -10.74 1.13 -1.02
N LEU A 54 -11.43 2.27 -0.93
CA LEU A 54 -11.54 3.02 0.31
C LEU A 54 -12.30 2.22 1.39
N LEU A 55 -13.41 1.57 1.03
CA LEU A 55 -14.15 0.70 1.95
C LEU A 55 -13.30 -0.49 2.41
N ALA A 56 -12.55 -1.12 1.50
CA ALA A 56 -11.64 -2.22 1.84
C ALA A 56 -10.51 -1.76 2.77
N ALA A 57 -9.97 -0.56 2.57
CA ALA A 57 -8.95 0.01 3.42
C ALA A 57 -9.44 0.20 4.88
N VAL A 58 -10.67 0.71 5.05
CA VAL A 58 -11.31 0.82 6.36
C VAL A 58 -11.65 -0.56 6.92
N GLY A 59 -12.20 -1.45 6.09
CA GLY A 59 -12.60 -2.80 6.48
C GLY A 59 -11.44 -3.65 7.00
N ASN A 60 -10.25 -3.55 6.40
CA ASN A 60 -9.07 -4.27 6.89
C ASN A 60 -8.74 -3.90 8.35
N TRP A 61 -8.78 -2.62 8.71
CA TRP A 61 -8.57 -2.19 10.10
C TRP A 61 -9.60 -2.80 11.06
N GLN A 62 -10.86 -2.86 10.65
CA GLN A 62 -11.94 -3.42 11.46
C GLN A 62 -11.82 -4.93 11.65
N LEU A 63 -11.44 -5.66 10.60
CA LEU A 63 -11.44 -7.12 10.59
C LEU A 63 -10.11 -7.69 11.10
N ASN A 64 -9.00 -7.14 10.62
CA ASN A 64 -7.67 -7.72 10.81
C ASN A 64 -6.83 -6.99 11.88
N GLY A 65 -7.22 -5.77 12.27
CA GLY A 65 -6.44 -4.94 13.19
C GLY A 65 -5.23 -4.28 12.54
N PHE A 66 -5.12 -4.36 11.22
CA PHE A 66 -4.16 -3.64 10.38
C PHE A 66 -4.80 -3.29 9.04
N GLY A 67 -4.26 -2.31 8.35
CA GLY A 67 -4.80 -1.83 7.07
C GLY A 67 -3.89 -0.79 6.44
N THR A 68 -4.38 -0.10 5.43
CA THR A 68 -3.67 1.01 4.81
C THR A 68 -4.01 2.33 5.48
N TRP A 69 -3.02 3.22 5.56
CA TRP A 69 -3.18 4.61 5.97
C TRP A 69 -3.42 5.52 4.77
N ALA A 70 -4.23 6.53 4.95
CA ALA A 70 -4.23 7.72 4.12
C ALA A 70 -3.00 8.57 4.47
N ILE A 71 -2.21 8.96 3.46
CA ILE A 71 -0.97 9.72 3.64
C ILE A 71 -1.21 11.20 3.34
N GLU A 72 -1.03 12.03 4.35
CA GLU A 72 -1.19 13.47 4.27
C GLU A 72 0.17 14.16 4.35
N ARG A 73 0.44 15.09 3.44
CA ARG A 73 1.66 15.90 3.46
C ARG A 73 1.51 17.06 4.42
N LYS A 74 2.42 17.18 5.41
CA LYS A 74 2.34 18.20 6.47
C LYS A 74 2.37 19.64 5.95
N SER A 75 3.10 19.90 4.87
CA SER A 75 3.31 21.27 4.37
C SER A 75 2.03 21.96 3.86
N ASP A 76 1.05 21.19 3.39
CA ASP A 76 -0.19 21.73 2.81
C ASP A 76 -1.47 20.96 3.19
N GLY A 77 -1.35 19.91 4.00
CA GLY A 77 -2.48 19.11 4.44
C GLY A 77 -3.14 18.25 3.34
N LYS A 78 -2.50 18.10 2.19
CA LYS A 78 -3.07 17.35 1.07
C LYS A 78 -2.87 15.86 1.24
N LEU A 79 -3.90 15.08 0.87
CA LEU A 79 -3.77 13.65 0.63
C LEU A 79 -2.86 13.44 -0.59
N ILE A 80 -1.76 12.72 -0.40
CA ILE A 80 -0.78 12.43 -1.46
C ILE A 80 -0.69 10.94 -1.82
N GLY A 81 -1.42 10.07 -1.13
CA GLY A 81 -1.39 8.65 -1.42
C GLY A 81 -1.85 7.80 -0.26
N ASN A 82 -1.47 6.54 -0.32
CA ASN A 82 -1.67 5.55 0.74
C ASN A 82 -0.50 4.58 0.82
N ALA A 83 -0.30 4.02 1.99
CA ALA A 83 0.60 2.90 2.22
C ALA A 83 0.08 2.06 3.40
N GLY A 84 0.38 0.77 3.41
CA GLY A 84 -0.01 -0.08 4.53
C GLY A 84 0.04 -1.57 4.26
N LEU A 85 -0.49 -2.31 5.22
CA LEU A 85 -0.62 -3.76 5.20
C LEU A 85 -2.10 -4.12 5.07
N PHE A 86 -2.43 -5.19 4.36
CA PHE A 86 -3.80 -5.65 4.21
C PHE A 86 -3.83 -7.13 3.83
N THR A 87 -4.96 -7.78 4.03
CA THR A 87 -5.22 -9.13 3.55
C THR A 87 -6.04 -9.06 2.27
N ALA A 88 -5.58 -9.72 1.21
CA ALA A 88 -6.19 -9.61 -0.12
C ALA A 88 -6.78 -10.92 -0.66
N TRP A 89 -6.47 -12.07 -0.07
CA TRP A 89 -6.94 -13.41 -0.53
C TRP A 89 -6.84 -13.58 -2.05
N ARG A 90 -5.63 -13.32 -2.59
CA ARG A 90 -5.41 -13.35 -4.04
C ARG A 90 -5.39 -14.78 -4.57
N ASP A 91 -5.99 -14.97 -5.76
CA ASP A 91 -5.81 -16.19 -6.56
C ASP A 91 -4.45 -16.14 -7.26
N ILE A 92 -3.39 -16.43 -6.51
CA ILE A 92 -1.99 -16.39 -6.96
C ILE A 92 -1.18 -17.47 -6.24
N GLU A 93 -0.11 -17.96 -6.88
CA GLU A 93 0.81 -18.92 -6.28
C GLU A 93 2.15 -18.24 -5.89
N PRO A 94 2.67 -18.47 -4.67
CA PRO A 94 2.02 -19.22 -3.57
C PRO A 94 0.84 -18.43 -2.98
N GLU A 95 -0.15 -19.12 -2.44
CA GLU A 95 -1.25 -18.49 -1.73
C GLU A 95 -0.75 -17.71 -0.52
N PHE A 96 -1.16 -16.44 -0.38
CA PHE A 96 -0.77 -15.61 0.77
C PHE A 96 -1.63 -15.87 2.01
N GLY A 97 -2.86 -16.31 1.81
CA GLY A 97 -3.82 -16.58 2.89
C GLY A 97 -4.07 -15.33 3.74
N GLU A 98 -3.88 -15.48 5.05
CA GLU A 98 -4.02 -14.39 6.02
C GLU A 98 -2.73 -13.57 6.22
N GLU A 99 -1.60 -13.97 5.63
CA GLU A 99 -0.35 -13.24 5.72
C GLU A 99 -0.49 -11.85 5.08
N PRO A 100 0.02 -10.79 5.71
CA PRO A 100 -0.16 -9.45 5.21
C PRO A 100 0.51 -9.21 3.85
N GLU A 101 -0.19 -8.54 2.95
CA GLU A 101 0.37 -7.92 1.77
C GLU A 101 0.66 -6.45 2.05
N MET A 102 1.82 -5.96 1.66
CA MET A 102 2.18 -4.55 1.73
C MET A 102 1.98 -3.88 0.39
N GLY A 103 1.31 -2.72 0.38
CA GLY A 103 1.11 -1.92 -0.82
C GLY A 103 1.18 -0.43 -0.56
N TRP A 104 1.47 0.32 -1.63
CA TRP A 104 1.53 1.77 -1.62
C TRP A 104 1.18 2.36 -2.97
N ILE A 105 0.58 3.53 -2.96
CA ILE A 105 0.25 4.34 -4.13
C ILE A 105 0.48 5.81 -3.76
N PHE A 106 1.18 6.54 -4.61
CA PHE A 106 1.45 7.98 -4.41
C PHE A 106 1.14 8.78 -5.65
N ALA A 107 0.65 10.01 -5.44
CA ALA A 107 0.39 10.98 -6.49
C ALA A 107 1.65 11.27 -7.32
N ALA A 108 1.50 11.43 -8.63
CA ALA A 108 2.60 11.58 -9.56
C ALA A 108 3.54 12.76 -9.20
N GLU A 109 2.97 13.87 -8.74
CA GLU A 109 3.75 15.05 -8.34
C GLU A 109 4.64 14.83 -7.11
N THR A 110 4.49 13.69 -6.43
CA THR A 110 5.33 13.35 -5.27
C THR A 110 6.41 12.32 -5.57
N HIS A 111 6.43 11.79 -6.79
CA HIS A 111 7.43 10.81 -7.21
C HIS A 111 8.85 11.38 -7.18
N GLY A 112 9.83 10.55 -6.86
CA GLY A 112 11.24 10.93 -6.81
C GLY A 112 11.64 11.81 -5.60
N GLN A 113 10.73 12.13 -4.70
CA GLN A 113 10.96 13.01 -3.55
C GLN A 113 11.13 12.26 -2.21
N GLY A 114 11.13 10.93 -2.24
CA GLY A 114 11.34 10.09 -1.06
C GLY A 114 10.11 9.91 -0.15
N PHE A 115 8.94 10.45 -0.49
CA PHE A 115 7.74 10.33 0.33
C PHE A 115 7.27 8.89 0.50
N ALA A 116 7.30 8.10 -0.58
CA ALA A 116 6.94 6.68 -0.50
C ALA A 116 7.86 5.90 0.44
N SER A 117 9.17 6.14 0.34
CA SER A 117 10.16 5.52 1.23
C SER A 117 9.96 5.90 2.69
N GLU A 118 9.63 7.17 2.96
CA GLU A 118 9.38 7.69 4.31
C GLU A 118 8.12 7.05 4.93
N ALA A 119 7.01 7.04 4.19
CA ALA A 119 5.76 6.43 4.64
C ALA A 119 5.89 4.92 4.85
N CYS A 120 6.47 4.21 3.87
CA CYS A 120 6.59 2.76 3.94
C CYS A 120 7.50 2.29 5.07
N ARG A 121 8.55 3.03 5.43
CA ARG A 121 9.36 2.74 6.62
C ARG A 121 8.53 2.86 7.90
N ALA A 122 7.74 3.91 8.05
CA ALA A 122 6.87 4.07 9.21
C ALA A 122 5.84 2.92 9.31
N VAL A 123 5.32 2.43 8.17
CA VAL A 123 4.45 1.25 8.13
C VAL A 123 5.18 0.00 8.59
N VAL A 124 6.41 -0.22 8.12
CA VAL A 124 7.22 -1.38 8.53
C VAL A 124 7.52 -1.34 10.03
N GLU A 125 8.00 -0.21 10.54
CA GLU A 125 8.28 -0.01 11.98
C GLU A 125 7.04 -0.26 12.84
N TRP A 126 5.89 0.27 12.43
CA TRP A 126 4.64 0.02 13.13
C TRP A 126 4.25 -1.47 13.10
N GLY A 127 4.34 -2.10 11.94
CA GLY A 127 3.97 -3.51 11.77
C GLY A 127 4.83 -4.43 12.63
N GLU A 128 6.16 -4.24 12.62
CA GLU A 128 7.09 -5.00 13.46
C GLU A 128 6.84 -4.81 14.97
N ALA A 129 6.41 -3.62 15.36
CA ALA A 129 6.13 -3.32 16.77
C ALA A 129 4.76 -3.84 17.26
N ASN A 130 3.79 -4.05 16.37
CA ASN A 130 2.41 -4.28 16.77
C ASN A 130 1.80 -5.61 16.27
N LEU A 131 2.37 -6.23 15.26
CA LEU A 131 1.88 -7.49 14.69
C LEU A 131 2.71 -8.69 15.18
N GLN A 132 2.13 -9.88 15.07
CA GLN A 132 2.90 -11.10 15.28
C GLN A 132 3.89 -11.30 14.12
N PRO A 133 5.12 -11.77 14.39
CA PRO A 133 6.08 -12.06 13.34
C PRO A 133 5.50 -13.03 12.29
N SER A 134 5.44 -12.57 11.06
CA SER A 134 4.98 -13.35 9.91
C SER A 134 5.64 -12.83 8.64
N PRO A 135 5.72 -13.62 7.58
CA PRO A 135 6.13 -13.09 6.29
C PRO A 135 5.14 -12.04 5.79
N TRP A 136 5.63 -11.06 5.02
CA TRP A 136 4.78 -10.13 4.28
C TRP A 136 5.02 -10.28 2.78
N TRP A 137 3.98 -10.05 2.03
CA TRP A 137 3.97 -10.17 0.58
C TRP A 137 3.88 -8.81 -0.09
N ALA A 138 4.33 -8.73 -1.32
CA ALA A 138 4.06 -7.61 -2.21
C ALA A 138 3.94 -8.12 -3.65
N ILE A 139 3.07 -7.51 -4.44
CA ILE A 139 2.98 -7.75 -5.87
C ILE A 139 3.22 -6.44 -6.61
N ILE A 140 4.10 -6.46 -7.59
CA ILE A 140 4.54 -5.25 -8.30
C ILE A 140 4.69 -5.56 -9.78
N ALA A 141 4.14 -4.70 -10.65
CA ALA A 141 4.34 -4.82 -12.09
C ALA A 141 5.84 -4.76 -12.44
N PRO A 142 6.37 -5.63 -13.33
CA PRO A 142 7.79 -5.65 -13.68
C PRO A 142 8.32 -4.30 -14.18
N ALA A 143 7.48 -3.54 -14.89
CA ALA A 143 7.83 -2.21 -15.38
C ALA A 143 7.87 -1.11 -14.29
N ASN A 144 7.39 -1.40 -13.07
CA ASN A 144 7.41 -0.44 -11.96
C ASN A 144 8.72 -0.52 -11.17
N GLU A 145 9.83 -0.21 -11.84
CA GLU A 145 11.16 -0.24 -11.23
C GLU A 145 11.28 0.59 -9.93
N PRO A 146 10.70 1.79 -9.82
CA PRO A 146 10.78 2.54 -8.58
C PRO A 146 10.19 1.80 -7.37
N SER A 147 9.04 1.13 -7.56
CA SER A 147 8.42 0.33 -6.51
C SER A 147 9.20 -0.94 -6.21
N LEU A 148 9.78 -1.62 -7.21
CA LEU A 148 10.66 -2.77 -7.00
C LEU A 148 11.88 -2.40 -6.16
N LYS A 149 12.55 -1.29 -6.48
CA LYS A 149 13.69 -0.76 -5.70
C LYS A 149 13.29 -0.36 -4.27
N LEU A 150 12.08 0.18 -4.10
CA LEU A 150 11.56 0.49 -2.76
C LEU A 150 11.32 -0.78 -1.96
N ALA A 151 10.66 -1.79 -2.55
CA ALA A 151 10.44 -3.08 -1.91
C ALA A 151 11.76 -3.72 -1.44
N GLU A 152 12.77 -3.76 -2.30
CA GLU A 152 14.10 -4.29 -1.95
C GLU A 152 14.71 -3.55 -0.74
N ARG A 153 14.62 -2.21 -0.69
CA ARG A 153 15.08 -1.40 0.46
C ARG A 153 14.29 -1.65 1.75
N LEU A 154 13.05 -2.14 1.63
CA LEU A 154 12.21 -2.53 2.77
C LEU A 154 12.42 -3.99 3.20
N GLY A 155 13.35 -4.71 2.55
CA GLY A 155 13.67 -6.09 2.88
C GLY A 155 12.83 -7.14 2.17
N PHE A 156 12.11 -6.76 1.10
CA PHE A 156 11.44 -7.72 0.25
C PHE A 156 12.41 -8.32 -0.76
N GLU A 157 12.34 -9.62 -0.96
CA GLU A 157 13.09 -10.39 -1.94
C GLU A 157 12.16 -10.85 -3.05
N ARG A 158 12.64 -10.81 -4.31
CA ARG A 158 11.88 -11.34 -5.45
C ARG A 158 11.80 -12.86 -5.34
N LEU A 159 10.60 -13.40 -5.44
CA LEU A 159 10.37 -14.83 -5.43
C LEU A 159 10.28 -15.39 -6.86
N HIS A 160 9.35 -14.90 -7.65
CA HIS A 160 9.16 -15.25 -9.06
C HIS A 160 8.25 -14.21 -9.75
N GLU A 161 8.06 -14.38 -11.05
CA GLU A 161 7.07 -13.64 -11.84
C GLU A 161 5.92 -14.58 -12.21
N ASP A 162 4.71 -14.04 -12.22
CA ASP A 162 3.49 -14.76 -12.58
C ASP A 162 2.55 -13.86 -13.38
N ASP A 163 1.52 -14.44 -13.97
CA ASP A 163 0.40 -13.72 -14.56
C ASP A 163 -0.71 -13.58 -13.50
N TYR A 164 -1.09 -12.35 -13.21
CA TYR A 164 -2.19 -12.05 -12.30
C TYR A 164 -3.24 -11.21 -13.04
N HIS A 165 -4.39 -11.82 -13.33
CA HIS A 165 -5.48 -11.23 -14.12
C HIS A 165 -5.05 -10.76 -15.53
N GLY A 166 -4.13 -11.49 -16.18
CA GLY A 166 -3.62 -11.15 -17.52
C GLY A 166 -2.51 -10.10 -17.51
N GLU A 167 -1.98 -9.75 -16.34
CA GLU A 167 -0.89 -8.78 -16.18
C GLU A 167 0.33 -9.44 -15.53
N ALA A 168 1.49 -9.29 -16.16
CA ALA A 168 2.74 -9.76 -15.59
C ALA A 168 3.01 -9.10 -14.23
N THR A 169 3.32 -9.91 -13.23
CA THR A 169 3.44 -9.47 -11.85
C THR A 169 4.65 -10.13 -11.18
N VAL A 170 5.50 -9.33 -10.54
CA VAL A 170 6.58 -9.81 -9.68
C VAL A 170 6.00 -10.05 -8.30
N ILE A 171 6.19 -11.25 -7.78
CA ILE A 171 5.81 -11.64 -6.43
C ILE A 171 7.05 -11.51 -5.54
N LEU A 172 6.92 -10.74 -4.47
CA LEU A 172 7.99 -10.50 -3.51
C LEU A 172 7.55 -10.95 -2.12
N LYS A 173 8.52 -11.41 -1.34
CA LYS A 173 8.33 -11.85 0.04
C LYS A 173 9.35 -11.18 0.96
N ARG A 174 8.87 -10.59 2.04
CA ARG A 174 9.70 -10.15 3.15
C ARG A 174 9.64 -11.21 4.23
N PRO A 175 10.80 -11.76 4.69
CA PRO A 175 10.81 -12.75 5.77
C PRO A 175 10.21 -12.21 7.06
N ALA A 176 9.69 -13.10 7.90
CA ALA A 176 9.31 -12.75 9.26
C ALA A 176 10.53 -12.19 10.02
N TRP A 177 10.30 -11.19 10.85
CA TRP A 177 11.32 -10.64 11.73
C TRP A 177 11.46 -11.46 13.02
N ALA A 178 12.60 -11.31 13.69
CA ALA A 178 12.92 -12.01 14.92
C ALA A 178 12.26 -11.34 16.16
#